data_ab1b4ffb28a08187aec23525a1f5537c
#
_entry.id   ab1b4ffb28a08187aec23525a1f5537c
#
_cell.length_a   1.000
_cell.length_b   1.000
_cell.length_c   1.000
_cell.angle_alpha   90.00
_cell.angle_beta   90.00
_cell.angle_gamma   90.00
#
_symmetry.space_group_name_H-M   'P 1'
#
loop_
_entity.id
_entity.type
_entity.pdbx_description
1 polymer ?
#
loop_
_entity_poly.entity_id
_entity_poly.type
_entity_poly.pdbx_seq_one_letter_code
_entity_poly.pdbx_strand_id
1 'polypeptide(L)'
;MSNKVSDQLHQLIKSLTKAEKRYFKLYSSRHTIGEKNNYQIIFDAIDKQSVYDEEAILKKFKNEAFVNKFSITKNRLYDSILKSLDAFHANSSIEAQLKRQIHCAEILYKKSLYKQSAKQLRSAKKIAYKYEKHTSLLEIFMWEKLLIEKDNYTNTGAEELAEILDQDQLILDKIRNYSEFWNIKSTL
;
A
#
# COMPACT_ATOMS: atom_id res chain seq x y z
N MET A 1 -26.27 -20.68 12.48
CA MET A 1 -25.67 -20.22 11.19
C MET A 1 -24.29 -20.84 11.09
N SER A 2 -24.09 -21.75 10.13
CA SER A 2 -22.78 -22.37 9.92
C SER A 2 -21.76 -21.27 9.57
N ASN A 3 -20.73 -21.09 10.41
CA ASN A 3 -19.59 -20.24 10.08
C ASN A 3 -18.93 -20.82 8.83
N LYS A 4 -19.25 -20.25 7.67
CA LYS A 4 -18.60 -20.60 6.41
C LYS A 4 -17.13 -20.24 6.59
N VAL A 5 -16.27 -21.24 6.60
CA VAL A 5 -14.83 -21.06 6.71
C VAL A 5 -14.39 -20.15 5.56
N SER A 6 -13.76 -19.03 5.89
CA SER A 6 -13.32 -18.06 4.89
C SER A 6 -12.21 -18.67 4.05
N ASP A 7 -12.43 -18.75 2.74
CA ASP A 7 -11.45 -19.20 1.72
C ASP A 7 -10.61 -18.06 1.12
N GLN A 8 -10.75 -16.83 1.66
CA GLN A 8 -10.07 -15.64 1.14
C GLN A 8 -8.55 -15.81 1.03
N LEU A 9 -7.94 -16.44 2.04
CA LEU A 9 -6.50 -16.73 2.01
C LEU A 9 -6.14 -17.70 0.87
N HIS A 10 -6.96 -18.75 0.66
CA HIS A 10 -6.77 -19.68 -0.45
C HIS A 10 -6.90 -18.97 -1.80
N GLN A 11 -7.94 -18.16 -1.98
CA GLN A 11 -8.15 -17.37 -3.19
C GLN A 11 -6.95 -16.44 -3.46
N LEU A 12 -6.47 -15.72 -2.42
CA LEU A 12 -5.28 -14.86 -2.55
C LEU A 12 -4.06 -15.67 -2.98
N ILE A 13 -3.76 -16.80 -2.32
CA ILE A 13 -2.60 -17.64 -2.65
C ILE A 13 -2.71 -18.19 -4.09
N LYS A 14 -3.91 -18.60 -4.51
CA LYS A 14 -4.14 -19.12 -5.86
C LYS A 14 -4.00 -18.04 -6.94
N SER A 15 -4.32 -16.80 -6.64
CA SER A 15 -4.19 -15.67 -7.58
C SER A 15 -2.74 -15.25 -7.83
N LEU A 16 -1.82 -15.62 -6.93
CA LEU A 16 -0.40 -15.23 -7.05
C LEU A 16 0.29 -15.88 -8.25
N THR A 17 1.04 -15.08 -8.98
CA THR A 17 1.98 -15.55 -10.01
C THR A 17 3.13 -16.34 -9.39
N LYS A 18 3.84 -17.12 -10.22
CA LYS A 18 5.05 -17.85 -9.78
C LYS A 18 6.11 -16.92 -9.19
N ALA A 19 6.27 -15.72 -9.76
CA ALA A 19 7.23 -14.72 -9.28
C ALA A 19 6.84 -14.17 -7.91
N GLU A 20 5.57 -13.84 -7.69
CA GLU A 20 5.04 -13.35 -6.41
C GLU A 20 5.13 -14.43 -5.32
N LYS A 21 4.81 -15.68 -5.61
CA LYS A 21 4.99 -16.81 -4.68
C LYS A 21 6.45 -16.96 -4.25
N ARG A 22 7.38 -16.87 -5.22
CA ARG A 22 8.82 -16.92 -4.94
C ARG A 22 9.26 -15.75 -4.07
N TYR A 23 8.80 -14.54 -4.42
CA TYR A 23 9.12 -13.33 -3.66
C TYR A 23 8.57 -13.40 -2.23
N PHE A 24 7.32 -13.82 -2.04
CA PHE A 24 6.74 -14.01 -0.71
C PHE A 24 7.59 -14.96 0.15
N LYS A 25 8.05 -16.09 -0.39
CA LYS A 25 8.92 -17.03 0.35
C LYS A 25 10.24 -16.39 0.79
N LEU A 26 10.86 -15.59 -0.07
CA LEU A 26 12.06 -14.82 0.27
C LEU A 26 11.79 -13.72 1.30
N TYR A 27 10.67 -13.01 1.15
CA TYR A 27 10.25 -11.95 2.06
C TYR A 27 9.98 -12.51 3.46
N SER A 28 9.21 -13.59 3.55
CA SER A 28 8.84 -14.21 4.81
C SER A 28 10.04 -14.84 5.54
N SER A 29 11.05 -15.36 4.82
CA SER A 29 12.25 -15.91 5.43
C SER A 29 13.10 -14.86 6.17
N ARG A 30 13.10 -13.60 5.70
CA ARG A 30 13.83 -12.49 6.35
C ARG A 30 13.20 -12.01 7.65
N HIS A 31 11.91 -12.30 7.86
CA HIS A 31 11.14 -11.84 9.01
C HIS A 31 10.81 -12.95 10.02
N THR A 32 11.45 -14.13 9.87
CA THR A 32 11.23 -15.25 10.77
C THR A 32 12.37 -15.37 11.75
N ILE A 33 12.05 -15.34 13.04
CA ILE A 33 12.99 -15.66 14.13
C ILE A 33 12.83 -17.15 14.41
N GLY A 34 13.84 -17.96 14.08
CA GLY A 34 13.88 -19.40 14.32
C GLY A 34 13.91 -20.27 13.07
N GLU A 35 14.15 -21.59 13.24
CA GLU A 35 14.37 -22.53 12.13
C GLU A 35 13.12 -22.87 11.31
N LYS A 36 11.91 -22.80 11.89
CA LYS A 36 10.65 -23.15 11.21
C LYS A 36 9.83 -21.91 10.86
N ASN A 37 9.66 -21.67 9.57
CA ASN A 37 8.75 -20.64 9.08
C ASN A 37 7.33 -21.20 8.92
N ASN A 38 6.52 -21.11 9.96
CA ASN A 38 5.14 -21.58 9.97
C ASN A 38 4.29 -20.95 8.86
N TYR A 39 4.57 -19.71 8.44
CA TYR A 39 3.85 -19.06 7.35
C TYR A 39 4.12 -19.73 6.01
N GLN A 40 5.37 -20.14 5.73
CA GLN A 40 5.69 -20.88 4.51
C GLN A 40 5.08 -22.28 4.52
N ILE A 41 5.07 -22.96 5.65
CA ILE A 41 4.47 -24.29 5.80
C ILE A 41 2.97 -24.25 5.48
N ILE A 42 2.25 -23.27 6.08
CA ILE A 42 0.82 -23.10 5.85
C ILE A 42 0.54 -22.64 4.42
N PHE A 43 1.33 -21.68 3.91
CA PHE A 43 1.26 -21.21 2.53
C PHE A 43 1.37 -22.38 1.53
N ASP A 44 2.39 -23.21 1.67
CA ASP A 44 2.63 -24.36 0.78
C ASP A 44 1.54 -25.44 0.90
N ALA A 45 0.98 -25.62 2.09
CA ALA A 45 -0.11 -26.55 2.29
C ALA A 45 -1.40 -26.05 1.61
N ILE A 46 -1.72 -24.77 1.72
CA ILE A 46 -2.88 -24.16 1.07
C ILE A 46 -2.67 -24.10 -0.46
N ASP A 47 -1.48 -23.75 -0.92
CA ASP A 47 -1.18 -23.64 -2.35
C ASP A 47 -1.32 -24.99 -3.09
N LYS A 48 -1.10 -26.10 -2.41
CA LYS A 48 -1.27 -27.46 -2.98
C LYS A 48 -2.73 -27.89 -3.10
N GLN A 49 -3.65 -27.29 -2.38
CA GLN A 49 -5.06 -27.66 -2.43
C GLN A 49 -5.71 -27.07 -3.69
N SER A 50 -6.49 -27.86 -4.40
CA SER A 50 -7.36 -27.39 -5.50
C SER A 50 -8.62 -26.69 -4.97
N VAL A 51 -9.19 -27.23 -3.92
CA VAL A 51 -10.33 -26.69 -3.16
C VAL A 51 -9.87 -26.54 -1.72
N TYR A 52 -10.24 -25.42 -1.09
CA TYR A 52 -9.83 -25.16 0.29
C TYR A 52 -10.47 -26.13 1.29
N ASP A 53 -9.65 -26.85 2.02
CA ASP A 53 -10.03 -27.77 3.09
C ASP A 53 -9.19 -27.48 4.34
N GLU A 54 -9.79 -26.74 5.29
CA GLU A 54 -9.15 -26.37 6.54
C GLU A 54 -8.93 -27.59 7.44
N GLU A 55 -9.89 -28.51 7.48
CA GLU A 55 -9.82 -29.69 8.34
C GLU A 55 -8.65 -30.59 7.93
N ALA A 56 -8.42 -30.77 6.63
CA ALA A 56 -7.28 -31.51 6.11
C ALA A 56 -5.95 -30.86 6.54
N ILE A 57 -5.84 -29.52 6.54
CA ILE A 57 -4.65 -28.79 7.01
C ILE A 57 -4.45 -29.02 8.51
N LEU A 58 -5.48 -28.82 9.32
CA LEU A 58 -5.43 -29.00 10.77
C LEU A 58 -5.04 -30.44 11.15
N LYS A 59 -5.61 -31.44 10.47
CA LYS A 59 -5.29 -32.85 10.67
C LYS A 59 -3.83 -33.17 10.30
N LYS A 60 -3.34 -32.59 9.19
CA LYS A 60 -1.97 -32.79 8.73
C LYS A 60 -0.94 -32.22 9.72
N PHE A 61 -1.23 -31.09 10.33
CA PHE A 61 -0.31 -30.37 11.21
C PHE A 61 -0.72 -30.43 12.69
N LYS A 62 -1.48 -31.44 13.12
CA LYS A 62 -2.04 -31.58 14.47
C LYS A 62 -1.06 -31.37 15.62
N ASN A 63 0.23 -31.65 15.40
CA ASN A 63 1.29 -31.54 16.41
C ASN A 63 2.02 -30.18 16.38
N GLU A 64 1.67 -29.30 15.47
CA GLU A 64 2.30 -27.97 15.38
C GLU A 64 1.57 -26.94 16.23
N ALA A 65 2.34 -26.13 16.98
CA ALA A 65 1.78 -25.15 17.92
C ALA A 65 0.83 -24.12 17.27
N PHE A 66 1.01 -23.81 15.99
CA PHE A 66 0.16 -22.85 15.29
C PHE A 66 -1.29 -23.34 15.09
N VAL A 67 -1.55 -24.65 15.18
CA VAL A 67 -2.90 -25.22 15.03
C VAL A 67 -3.84 -24.68 16.10
N ASN A 68 -3.38 -24.51 17.34
CA ASN A 68 -4.19 -23.98 18.44
C ASN A 68 -4.65 -22.52 18.22
N LYS A 69 -3.96 -21.78 17.33
CA LYS A 69 -4.27 -20.39 17.00
C LYS A 69 -4.36 -20.22 15.46
N PHE A 70 -4.90 -21.23 14.78
CA PHE A 70 -4.86 -21.30 13.31
C PHE A 70 -5.55 -20.12 12.64
N SER A 71 -6.70 -19.67 13.13
CA SER A 71 -7.41 -18.50 12.61
C SER A 71 -6.54 -17.22 12.67
N ILE A 72 -5.88 -16.99 13.81
CA ILE A 72 -4.96 -15.86 13.98
C ILE A 72 -3.78 -15.99 13.04
N THR A 73 -3.24 -17.18 12.89
CA THR A 73 -2.10 -17.44 12.01
C THR A 73 -2.46 -17.23 10.54
N LYS A 74 -3.67 -17.63 10.10
CA LYS A 74 -4.20 -17.34 8.76
C LYS A 74 -4.28 -15.83 8.49
N ASN A 75 -4.85 -15.06 9.42
CA ASN A 75 -4.94 -13.61 9.26
C ASN A 75 -3.55 -12.96 9.14
N ARG A 76 -2.63 -13.33 10.01
CA ARG A 76 -1.24 -12.84 9.94
C ARG A 76 -0.53 -13.25 8.64
N LEU A 77 -0.79 -14.46 8.15
CA LEU A 77 -0.26 -14.93 6.85
C LEU A 77 -0.84 -14.10 5.71
N TYR A 78 -2.14 -13.84 5.72
CA TYR A 78 -2.81 -12.99 4.75
C TYR A 78 -2.17 -11.59 4.70
N ASP A 79 -2.01 -10.94 5.85
CA ASP A 79 -1.36 -9.63 5.96
C ASP A 79 0.11 -9.67 5.49
N SER A 80 0.83 -10.75 5.81
CA SER A 80 2.22 -10.92 5.38
C SER A 80 2.33 -11.06 3.86
N ILE A 81 1.39 -11.78 3.21
CA ILE A 81 1.33 -11.87 1.76
C ILE A 81 1.06 -10.49 1.15
N LEU A 82 0.08 -9.74 1.68
CA LEU A 82 -0.21 -8.38 1.18
C LEU A 82 0.99 -7.45 1.32
N LYS A 83 1.71 -7.48 2.44
CA LYS A 83 2.94 -6.70 2.63
C LYS A 83 4.02 -7.10 1.63
N SER A 84 4.15 -8.39 1.32
CA SER A 84 5.11 -8.84 0.31
C SER A 84 4.72 -8.39 -1.10
N LEU A 85 3.43 -8.39 -1.42
CA LEU A 85 2.93 -7.90 -2.71
C LEU A 85 3.12 -6.39 -2.85
N ASP A 86 2.84 -5.63 -1.79
CA ASP A 86 3.11 -4.19 -1.76
C ASP A 86 4.58 -3.88 -2.04
N ALA A 87 5.50 -4.59 -1.38
CA ALA A 87 6.94 -4.45 -1.62
C ALA A 87 7.34 -4.90 -3.04
N PHE A 88 6.75 -5.98 -3.56
CA PHE A 88 7.03 -6.49 -4.91
C PHE A 88 6.57 -5.51 -6.00
N HIS A 89 5.39 -4.93 -5.81
CA HIS A 89 4.77 -4.02 -6.75
C HIS A 89 5.05 -2.53 -6.49
N ALA A 90 5.91 -2.18 -5.54
CA ALA A 90 6.17 -0.81 -5.12
C ALA A 90 6.56 0.17 -6.25
N ASN A 91 7.07 -0.34 -7.38
CA ASN A 91 7.43 0.43 -8.56
C ASN A 91 6.74 -0.06 -9.84
N SER A 92 5.67 -0.86 -9.72
CA SER A 92 4.99 -1.47 -10.87
C SER A 92 4.14 -0.49 -11.69
N SER A 93 3.73 0.62 -11.06
CA SER A 93 2.93 1.67 -11.71
C SER A 93 3.34 3.05 -11.22
N ILE A 94 2.93 4.08 -11.97
CA ILE A 94 3.13 5.48 -11.57
C ILE A 94 2.41 5.78 -10.24
N GLU A 95 1.22 5.23 -10.04
CA GLU A 95 0.46 5.36 -8.80
C GLU A 95 1.20 4.77 -7.60
N ALA A 96 1.73 3.55 -7.74
CA ALA A 96 2.49 2.90 -6.68
C ALA A 96 3.77 3.70 -6.34
N GLN A 97 4.47 4.19 -7.37
CA GLN A 97 5.65 5.03 -7.20
C GLN A 97 5.32 6.33 -6.45
N LEU A 98 4.23 7.02 -6.83
CA LEU A 98 3.80 8.26 -6.20
C LEU A 98 3.40 8.05 -4.74
N LYS A 99 2.56 7.04 -4.45
CA LYS A 99 2.17 6.69 -3.08
C LYS A 99 3.38 6.41 -2.21
N ARG A 100 4.35 5.66 -2.71
CA ARG A 100 5.60 5.40 -1.99
C ARG A 100 6.39 6.66 -1.73
N GLN A 101 6.56 7.54 -2.71
CA GLN A 101 7.34 8.78 -2.54
C GLN A 101 6.69 9.72 -1.53
N ILE A 102 5.37 9.89 -1.59
CA ILE A 102 4.60 10.71 -0.65
C ILE A 102 4.70 10.13 0.77
N HIS A 103 4.55 8.82 0.93
CA HIS A 103 4.72 8.17 2.24
C HIS A 103 6.15 8.30 2.78
N CYS A 104 7.18 8.22 1.93
CA CYS A 104 8.55 8.51 2.34
C CYS A 104 8.72 9.95 2.81
N ALA A 105 8.08 10.92 2.12
CA ALA A 105 8.10 12.32 2.54
C ALA A 105 7.41 12.53 3.90
N GLU A 106 6.28 11.87 4.15
CA GLU A 106 5.61 11.84 5.45
C GLU A 106 6.52 11.30 6.57
N ILE A 107 7.18 10.17 6.33
CA ILE A 107 8.12 9.58 7.32
C ILE A 107 9.24 10.57 7.64
N LEU A 108 9.82 11.22 6.63
CA LEU A 108 10.88 12.21 6.80
C LEU A 108 10.39 13.43 7.58
N TYR A 109 9.18 13.92 7.28
CA TYR A 109 8.54 15.01 8.01
C TYR A 109 8.38 14.68 9.50
N LYS A 110 7.83 13.50 9.83
CA LYS A 110 7.69 13.02 11.22
C LYS A 110 9.02 12.88 11.96
N LYS A 111 10.10 12.69 11.23
CA LYS A 111 11.47 12.67 11.77
C LYS A 111 12.12 14.05 11.83
N SER A 112 11.39 15.13 11.56
CA SER A 112 11.89 16.51 11.48
C SER A 112 12.94 16.75 10.39
N LEU A 113 13.03 15.85 9.41
CA LEU A 113 13.95 15.95 8.26
C LEU A 113 13.28 16.73 7.10
N TYR A 114 12.84 17.95 7.37
CA TYR A 114 11.98 18.75 6.50
C TYR A 114 12.57 19.00 5.11
N LYS A 115 13.89 19.30 5.00
CA LYS A 115 14.57 19.51 3.70
C LYS A 115 14.55 18.24 2.84
N GLN A 116 14.67 17.06 3.46
CA GLN A 116 14.62 15.78 2.75
C GLN A 116 13.18 15.45 2.33
N SER A 117 12.21 15.72 3.20
CA SER A 117 10.79 15.60 2.89
C SER A 117 10.41 16.44 1.68
N ALA A 118 10.76 17.73 1.68
CA ALA A 118 10.54 18.64 0.56
C ALA A 118 11.19 18.16 -0.76
N LYS A 119 12.36 17.54 -0.69
CA LYS A 119 13.02 16.95 -1.87
C LYS A 119 12.21 15.80 -2.46
N GLN A 120 11.66 14.92 -1.60
CA GLN A 120 10.80 13.82 -2.04
C GLN A 120 9.52 14.34 -2.68
N LEU A 121 8.86 15.33 -2.06
CA LEU A 121 7.63 15.92 -2.61
C LEU A 121 7.87 16.59 -3.96
N ARG A 122 8.96 17.34 -4.13
CA ARG A 122 9.31 17.93 -5.42
C ARG A 122 9.53 16.89 -6.52
N SER A 123 10.13 15.75 -6.18
CA SER A 123 10.28 14.64 -7.14
C SER A 123 8.93 14.03 -7.50
N ALA A 124 8.07 13.76 -6.50
CA ALA A 124 6.73 13.24 -6.70
C ALA A 124 5.86 14.21 -7.52
N LYS A 125 5.92 15.52 -7.23
CA LYS A 125 5.18 16.58 -7.93
C LYS A 125 5.48 16.59 -9.43
N LYS A 126 6.75 16.48 -9.83
CA LYS A 126 7.14 16.38 -11.25
C LYS A 126 6.50 15.19 -11.95
N ILE A 127 6.48 14.02 -11.29
CA ILE A 127 5.88 12.80 -11.83
C ILE A 127 4.36 12.98 -11.91
N ALA A 128 3.74 13.48 -10.84
CA ALA A 128 2.31 13.67 -10.78
C ALA A 128 1.79 14.65 -11.86
N TYR A 129 2.50 15.73 -12.13
CA TYR A 129 2.18 16.63 -13.24
C TYR A 129 2.35 15.95 -14.61
N LYS A 130 3.48 15.25 -14.83
CA LYS A 130 3.76 14.57 -16.09
C LYS A 130 2.68 13.55 -16.47
N TYR A 131 2.10 12.88 -15.48
CA TYR A 131 1.12 11.81 -15.69
C TYR A 131 -0.31 12.21 -15.24
N GLU A 132 -0.56 13.52 -15.06
CA GLU A 132 -1.87 14.08 -14.69
C GLU A 132 -2.54 13.39 -13.49
N LYS A 133 -1.74 13.05 -12.45
CA LYS A 133 -2.23 12.40 -11.24
C LYS A 133 -2.76 13.43 -10.24
N HIS A 134 -3.93 13.98 -10.53
CA HIS A 134 -4.51 15.12 -9.82
C HIS A 134 -4.72 14.85 -8.32
N THR A 135 -5.18 13.67 -7.92
CA THR A 135 -5.34 13.31 -6.50
C THR A 135 -4.02 13.27 -5.75
N SER A 136 -2.94 12.76 -6.40
CA SER A 136 -1.61 12.79 -5.81
C SER A 136 -1.05 14.20 -5.72
N LEU A 137 -1.38 15.10 -6.66
CA LEU A 137 -1.00 16.52 -6.58
C LEU A 137 -1.64 17.20 -5.38
N LEU A 138 -2.93 16.97 -5.10
CA LEU A 138 -3.57 17.51 -3.89
C LEU A 138 -2.87 17.05 -2.61
N GLU A 139 -2.56 15.77 -2.52
CA GLU A 139 -1.85 15.22 -1.36
C GLU A 139 -0.46 15.85 -1.20
N ILE A 140 0.27 16.05 -2.31
CA ILE A 140 1.57 16.73 -2.31
C ILE A 140 1.43 18.18 -1.83
N PHE A 141 0.43 18.93 -2.33
CA PHE A 141 0.18 20.31 -1.89
C PHE A 141 -0.16 20.40 -0.40
N MET A 142 -0.91 19.46 0.14
CA MET A 142 -1.15 19.39 1.58
C MET A 142 0.15 19.28 2.37
N TRP A 143 1.06 18.41 1.94
CA TRP A 143 2.36 18.25 2.58
C TRP A 143 3.28 19.48 2.39
N GLU A 144 3.26 20.14 1.22
CA GLU A 144 3.99 21.37 0.96
C GLU A 144 3.51 22.48 1.90
N LYS A 145 2.19 22.66 2.08
CA LYS A 145 1.61 23.62 3.04
C LYS A 145 2.06 23.35 4.48
N LEU A 146 2.04 22.08 4.92
CA LEU A 146 2.53 21.71 6.26
C LEU A 146 4.02 22.03 6.46
N LEU A 147 4.84 21.89 5.41
CA LEU A 147 6.26 22.27 5.46
C LEU A 147 6.43 23.79 5.60
N ILE A 148 5.63 24.58 4.88
CA ILE A 148 5.63 26.04 4.94
C ILE A 148 5.19 26.51 6.33
N GLU A 149 4.12 25.97 6.88
CA GLU A 149 3.65 26.25 8.25
C GLU A 149 4.73 25.94 9.29
N LYS A 150 5.42 24.82 9.13
CA LYS A 150 6.48 24.41 10.06
C LYS A 150 7.66 25.38 10.07
N ASP A 151 7.93 26.02 8.96
CA ASP A 151 8.98 27.03 8.79
C ASP A 151 8.48 28.46 9.19
N ASN A 152 7.26 28.59 9.72
CA ASN A 152 6.60 29.84 10.05
C ASN A 152 6.60 30.84 8.88
N TYR A 153 6.47 30.36 7.65
CA TYR A 153 6.47 31.16 6.40
C TYR A 153 7.75 32.00 6.18
N THR A 154 8.84 31.69 6.90
CA THR A 154 10.07 32.53 6.89
C THR A 154 10.83 32.47 5.56
N ASN A 155 10.75 31.34 4.87
CA ASN A 155 11.46 31.13 3.60
C ASN A 155 10.53 31.10 2.38
N THR A 156 9.23 31.38 2.55
CA THR A 156 8.23 31.37 1.48
C THR A 156 7.70 32.78 1.26
N GLY A 157 7.95 33.35 0.09
CA GLY A 157 7.41 34.66 -0.28
C GLY A 157 5.90 34.64 -0.51
N ALA A 158 5.25 35.80 -0.40
CA ALA A 158 3.82 35.94 -0.64
C ALA A 158 3.42 35.49 -2.06
N GLU A 159 4.26 35.75 -3.06
CA GLU A 159 4.04 35.33 -4.44
C GLU A 159 4.09 33.79 -4.60
N GLU A 160 5.08 33.14 -3.97
CA GLU A 160 5.19 31.67 -3.99
C GLU A 160 4.01 31.00 -3.31
N LEU A 161 3.54 31.56 -2.20
CA LEU A 161 2.36 31.07 -1.50
C LEU A 161 1.10 31.23 -2.36
N ALA A 162 0.92 32.38 -3.02
CA ALA A 162 -0.20 32.61 -3.92
C ALA A 162 -0.17 31.60 -5.10
N GLU A 163 1.00 31.35 -5.69
CA GLU A 163 1.14 30.35 -6.76
C GLU A 163 0.75 28.95 -6.30
N ILE A 164 1.15 28.55 -5.10
CA ILE A 164 0.75 27.23 -4.54
C ILE A 164 -0.77 27.14 -4.38
N LEU A 165 -1.41 28.20 -3.89
CA LEU A 165 -2.87 28.25 -3.69
C LEU A 165 -3.62 28.20 -5.03
N ASP A 166 -3.14 28.94 -6.03
CA ASP A 166 -3.74 28.95 -7.37
C ASP A 166 -3.61 27.57 -8.05
N GLN A 167 -2.45 26.92 -7.93
CA GLN A 167 -2.24 25.57 -8.44
C GLN A 167 -3.16 24.56 -7.74
N ASP A 168 -3.32 24.65 -6.43
CA ASP A 168 -4.20 23.80 -5.64
C ASP A 168 -5.66 23.94 -6.11
N GLN A 169 -6.13 25.18 -6.28
CA GLN A 169 -7.48 25.48 -6.78
C GLN A 169 -7.70 24.92 -8.18
N LEU A 170 -6.75 25.10 -9.09
CA LEU A 170 -6.80 24.56 -10.45
C LEU A 170 -6.98 23.04 -10.46
N ILE A 171 -6.26 22.33 -9.58
CA ILE A 171 -6.35 20.86 -9.47
C ILE A 171 -7.71 20.45 -8.88
N LEU A 172 -8.22 21.17 -7.88
CA LEU A 172 -9.55 20.93 -7.32
C LEU A 172 -10.63 21.07 -8.39
N ASP A 173 -10.55 22.09 -9.24
CA ASP A 173 -11.52 22.32 -10.33
C ASP A 173 -11.45 21.20 -11.38
N LYS A 174 -10.27 20.69 -11.71
CA LYS A 174 -10.11 19.53 -12.59
C LYS A 174 -10.77 18.27 -12.01
N ILE A 175 -10.58 18.00 -10.72
CA ILE A 175 -11.19 16.85 -10.04
C ILE A 175 -12.71 17.00 -9.98
N ARG A 176 -13.22 18.21 -9.69
CA ARG A 176 -14.65 18.50 -9.70
C ARG A 176 -15.25 18.23 -11.08
N ASN A 177 -14.64 18.76 -12.13
CA ASN A 177 -15.08 18.55 -13.51
C ASN A 177 -15.13 17.05 -13.88
N TYR A 178 -14.10 16.29 -13.48
CA TYR A 178 -14.10 14.84 -13.67
C TYR A 178 -15.24 14.13 -12.94
N SER A 179 -15.55 14.55 -11.71
CA SER A 179 -16.67 14.00 -10.92
C SER A 179 -18.03 14.35 -11.55
N GLU A 180 -18.20 15.59 -12.03
CA GLU A 180 -19.41 16.04 -12.73
C GLU A 180 -19.65 15.26 -14.03
N PHE A 181 -18.58 15.04 -14.80
CA PHE A 181 -18.65 14.19 -16.00
C PHE A 181 -19.11 12.76 -15.67
N TRP A 182 -18.61 12.17 -14.57
CA TRP A 182 -19.05 10.86 -14.10
C TRP A 182 -20.54 10.84 -13.72
N ASN A 183 -21.01 11.88 -13.04
CA ASN A 183 -22.45 12.02 -12.71
C ASN A 183 -23.32 12.04 -13.97
N ILE A 184 -22.95 12.84 -14.96
CA ILE A 184 -23.68 12.90 -16.24
C ILE A 184 -23.68 11.52 -16.92
N LYS A 185 -22.53 10.86 -17.00
CA LYS A 185 -22.40 9.53 -17.62
C LYS A 185 -23.23 8.47 -16.93
N SER A 186 -23.39 8.55 -15.60
CA SER A 186 -24.14 7.56 -14.81
C SER A 186 -25.66 7.74 -14.89
N THR A 187 -26.14 8.88 -15.40
CA THR A 187 -27.55 9.21 -15.56
C THR A 187 -28.07 9.00 -17.00
N LEU A 188 -27.20 8.70 -17.95
CA LEU A 188 -27.53 8.32 -19.34
C LEU A 188 -27.65 6.80 -19.46
#